data_f346fb8cf9ea0dc9d94dcbbef1351ed0
#
_entry.id   f346fb8cf9ea0dc9d94dcbbef1351ed0
#
_cell.length_a   1.000
_cell.length_b   1.000
_cell.length_c   1.000
_cell.angle_alpha   90.00
_cell.angle_beta   90.00
_cell.angle_gamma   90.00
#
_symmetry.space_group_name_H-M   'P 1'
#
loop_
_entity.id
_entity.type
_entity.pdbx_description
1 polymer ?
#
loop_
_entity_poly.entity_id
_entity_poly.type
_entity_poly.pdbx_seq_one_letter_code
_entity_poly.pdbx_strand_id
1 'polypeptide(L)'
;QQMEKYIFSILIALLTLPVFAQKQAQAKLMLDKTAAAFEKAGGVQADFTVEAFNKGGSLGKAIGNIKLKGEKFLLKTSETISWFDGKTQWSYLTQNDEVNISTPTEEELQGMNPYALLYLYKKGFDYKLGVEKKFRGTPVSEVVLTATNKKQDLSRIVLYVTKDTYEPVFIAVEQRDGSRSEITITRYQTGLKLADSVFVFDKKQYPTAEVIDLR
;
A
#
# COMPACT_ATOMS: atom_id res chain seq x y z
N GLN A 1 44.84 18.67 -26.19
CA GLN A 1 44.88 17.60 -25.16
C GLN A 1 43.96 17.88 -23.93
N GLN A 2 43.81 19.15 -23.47
CA GLN A 2 42.85 19.45 -22.38
C GLN A 2 41.39 19.49 -22.87
N MET A 3 41.10 20.01 -24.05
CA MET A 3 39.76 20.07 -24.64
C MET A 3 39.17 18.68 -24.92
N GLU A 4 39.99 17.73 -25.36
CA GLU A 4 39.56 16.34 -25.62
C GLU A 4 39.11 15.63 -24.37
N LYS A 5 39.70 15.89 -23.20
CA LYS A 5 39.30 15.34 -21.90
C LYS A 5 37.92 15.83 -21.45
N TYR A 6 37.61 17.12 -21.71
CA TYR A 6 36.29 17.67 -21.36
C TYR A 6 35.20 17.20 -22.28
N ILE A 7 35.50 17.03 -23.59
CA ILE A 7 34.53 16.45 -24.54
C ILE A 7 34.19 15.01 -24.20
N PHE A 8 35.18 14.21 -23.78
CA PHE A 8 34.97 12.84 -23.35
C PHE A 8 34.15 12.71 -22.04
N SER A 9 34.38 13.64 -21.08
CA SER A 9 33.62 13.71 -19.82
C SER A 9 32.17 14.16 -20.03
N ILE A 10 31.91 15.06 -20.96
CA ILE A 10 30.56 15.55 -21.32
C ILE A 10 29.78 14.42 -22.07
N LEU A 11 30.44 13.64 -22.92
CA LEU A 11 29.84 12.57 -23.68
C LEU A 11 29.38 11.40 -22.76
N ILE A 12 30.15 11.12 -21.69
CA ILE A 12 29.78 10.09 -20.70
C ILE A 12 28.57 10.54 -19.84
N ALA A 13 28.48 11.82 -19.51
CA ALA A 13 27.35 12.37 -18.75
C ALA A 13 26.02 12.34 -19.53
N LEU A 14 26.07 12.47 -20.86
CA LEU A 14 24.89 12.41 -21.73
C LEU A 14 24.34 11.00 -21.93
N LEU A 15 25.12 9.95 -21.71
CA LEU A 15 24.71 8.56 -21.88
C LEU A 15 23.96 7.99 -20.65
N THR A 16 24.04 8.63 -19.49
CA THR A 16 23.40 8.13 -18.26
C THR A 16 21.97 8.65 -18.05
N LEU A 17 21.60 9.79 -18.62
CA LEU A 17 20.28 10.41 -18.50
C LEU A 17 19.12 9.55 -19.03
N PRO A 18 19.23 8.85 -20.19
CA PRO A 18 18.13 8.05 -20.73
C PRO A 18 17.78 6.81 -19.87
N VAL A 19 18.76 6.25 -19.14
CA VAL A 19 18.54 5.04 -18.32
C VAL A 19 17.66 5.34 -17.10
N PHE A 20 17.85 6.49 -16.44
CA PHE A 20 17.03 6.89 -15.30
C PHE A 20 15.58 7.21 -15.71
N ALA A 21 15.42 7.98 -16.80
CA ALA A 21 14.11 8.30 -17.34
C ALA A 21 13.35 7.05 -17.79
N GLN A 22 14.03 6.08 -18.39
CA GLN A 22 13.44 4.82 -18.81
C GLN A 22 12.96 3.98 -17.61
N LYS A 23 13.74 3.87 -16.53
CA LYS A 23 13.35 3.16 -15.31
C LYS A 23 12.17 3.81 -14.62
N GLN A 24 12.06 5.13 -14.63
CA GLN A 24 10.91 5.85 -14.07
C GLN A 24 9.65 5.62 -14.91
N ALA A 25 9.75 5.68 -16.23
CA ALA A 25 8.62 5.40 -17.14
C ALA A 25 8.11 3.96 -17.01
N GLN A 26 9.01 2.99 -16.87
CA GLN A 26 8.66 1.58 -16.65
C GLN A 26 7.99 1.37 -15.28
N ALA A 27 8.47 2.03 -14.23
CA ALA A 27 7.85 1.99 -12.91
C ALA A 27 6.44 2.57 -12.95
N LYS A 28 6.25 3.71 -13.63
CA LYS A 28 4.93 4.30 -13.83
C LYS A 28 3.99 3.34 -14.54
N LEU A 29 4.43 2.74 -15.63
CA LEU A 29 3.63 1.76 -16.38
C LEU A 29 3.22 0.57 -15.50
N MET A 30 4.12 0.08 -14.64
CA MET A 30 3.83 -1.01 -13.72
C MET A 30 2.76 -0.59 -12.70
N LEU A 31 2.88 0.58 -12.09
CA LEU A 31 1.89 1.12 -11.15
C LEU A 31 0.53 1.37 -11.81
N ASP A 32 0.52 1.94 -13.01
CA ASP A 32 -0.71 2.16 -13.80
C ASP A 32 -1.43 0.84 -14.11
N LYS A 33 -0.68 -0.20 -14.48
CA LYS A 33 -1.24 -1.54 -14.74
C LYS A 33 -1.76 -2.21 -13.47
N THR A 34 -1.06 -2.05 -12.34
CA THR A 34 -1.50 -2.57 -11.05
C THR A 34 -2.80 -1.90 -10.60
N ALA A 35 -2.88 -0.57 -10.71
CA ALA A 35 -4.10 0.19 -10.41
C ALA A 35 -5.27 -0.22 -11.32
N ALA A 36 -5.03 -0.34 -12.64
CA ALA A 36 -6.04 -0.75 -13.60
C ALA A 36 -6.53 -2.19 -13.37
N ALA A 37 -5.63 -3.11 -13.01
CA ALA A 37 -6.00 -4.48 -12.65
C ALA A 37 -6.89 -4.52 -11.41
N PHE A 38 -6.56 -3.71 -10.38
CA PHE A 38 -7.37 -3.56 -9.18
C PHE A 38 -8.76 -2.97 -9.48
N GLU A 39 -8.84 -1.88 -10.25
CA GLU A 39 -10.12 -1.27 -10.65
C GLU A 39 -11.00 -2.24 -11.44
N LYS A 40 -10.41 -2.97 -12.38
CA LYS A 40 -11.12 -3.97 -13.20
C LYS A 40 -11.59 -5.17 -12.38
N ALA A 41 -10.92 -5.49 -11.30
CA ALA A 41 -11.25 -6.63 -10.43
C ALA A 41 -12.63 -6.49 -9.75
N GLY A 42 -13.18 -5.28 -9.62
CA GLY A 42 -14.46 -4.99 -8.97
C GLY A 42 -14.38 -5.15 -7.46
N GLY A 43 -14.54 -6.40 -6.95
CA GLY A 43 -14.33 -6.72 -5.53
C GLY A 43 -13.08 -7.57 -5.35
N VAL A 44 -12.29 -7.23 -4.34
CA VAL A 44 -11.04 -7.92 -3.98
C VAL A 44 -11.10 -8.37 -2.53
N GLN A 45 -10.57 -9.55 -2.24
CA GLN A 45 -10.26 -10.00 -0.88
C GLN A 45 -8.82 -10.45 -0.83
N ALA A 46 -8.10 -10.03 0.21
CA ALA A 46 -6.74 -10.46 0.46
C ALA A 46 -6.56 -10.88 1.91
N ASP A 47 -5.89 -12.00 2.12
CA ASP A 47 -5.33 -12.38 3.41
C ASP A 47 -3.87 -11.95 3.43
N PHE A 48 -3.40 -11.46 4.57
CA PHE A 48 -2.04 -10.96 4.69
C PHE A 48 -1.45 -11.20 6.08
N THR A 49 -0.13 -11.16 6.13
CA THR A 49 0.62 -11.01 7.38
C THR A 49 1.28 -9.64 7.37
N VAL A 50 1.27 -8.96 8.50
CA VAL A 50 2.06 -7.73 8.71
C VAL A 50 3.08 -7.99 9.79
N GLU A 51 4.33 -7.56 9.55
CA GLU A 51 5.39 -7.56 10.55
C GLU A 51 5.89 -6.12 10.71
N ALA A 52 5.86 -5.65 11.96
CA ALA A 52 6.31 -4.31 12.30
C ALA A 52 7.75 -4.36 12.86
N PHE A 53 8.55 -3.36 12.52
CA PHE A 53 9.93 -3.22 12.93
C PHE A 53 10.20 -1.81 13.44
N ASN A 54 11.12 -1.72 14.39
CA ASN A 54 11.78 -0.48 14.75
C ASN A 54 13.31 -0.65 14.69
N LYS A 55 14.07 0.34 15.17
CA LYS A 55 15.54 0.26 15.21
C LYS A 55 16.08 -0.90 16.06
N GLY A 56 15.27 -1.42 16.97
CA GLY A 56 15.61 -2.55 17.85
C GLY A 56 15.29 -3.94 17.26
N GLY A 57 14.61 -3.99 16.09
CA GLY A 57 14.22 -5.23 15.43
C GLY A 57 12.71 -5.41 15.27
N SER A 58 12.26 -6.66 15.14
CA SER A 58 10.84 -6.99 14.98
C SER A 58 10.05 -6.69 16.27
N LEU A 59 8.91 -6.02 16.11
CA LEU A 59 7.94 -5.74 17.18
C LEU A 59 6.84 -6.82 17.26
N GLY A 60 6.78 -7.70 16.28
CA GLY A 60 5.80 -8.77 16.21
C GLY A 60 5.12 -8.87 14.85
N LYS A 61 4.28 -9.90 14.74
CA LYS A 61 3.50 -10.22 13.54
C LYS A 61 2.02 -10.25 13.87
N ALA A 62 1.22 -9.75 12.92
CA ALA A 62 -0.24 -9.90 12.95
C ALA A 62 -0.73 -10.49 11.62
N ILE A 63 -1.88 -11.15 11.67
CA ILE A 63 -2.56 -11.68 10.50
C ILE A 63 -3.82 -10.86 10.30
N GLY A 64 -4.15 -10.55 9.05
CA GLY A 64 -5.35 -9.81 8.72
C GLY A 64 -5.99 -10.29 7.42
N ASN A 65 -7.23 -9.85 7.24
CA ASN A 65 -8.00 -10.00 6.03
C ASN A 65 -8.57 -8.65 5.63
N ILE A 66 -8.54 -8.32 4.35
CA ILE A 66 -9.15 -7.11 3.83
C ILE A 66 -10.06 -7.44 2.65
N LYS A 67 -11.25 -6.82 2.63
CA LYS A 67 -12.13 -6.77 1.46
C LYS A 67 -12.16 -5.35 0.94
N LEU A 68 -12.13 -5.20 -0.37
CA LEU A 68 -12.00 -3.92 -1.06
C LEU A 68 -12.98 -3.83 -2.23
N LYS A 69 -13.59 -2.67 -2.42
CA LYS A 69 -14.41 -2.33 -3.59
C LYS A 69 -14.30 -0.83 -3.86
N GLY A 70 -13.50 -0.44 -4.86
CA GLY A 70 -13.13 0.96 -5.03
C GLY A 70 -12.41 1.48 -3.78
N GLU A 71 -12.89 2.58 -3.22
CA GLU A 71 -12.34 3.18 -1.99
C GLU A 71 -12.83 2.50 -0.70
N LYS A 72 -13.89 1.68 -0.77
CA LYS A 72 -14.50 1.01 0.38
C LYS A 72 -13.66 -0.15 0.84
N PHE A 73 -13.56 -0.34 2.16
CA PHE A 73 -12.87 -1.49 2.71
C PHE A 73 -13.54 -2.05 3.99
N LEU A 74 -13.30 -3.33 4.21
CA LEU A 74 -13.48 -4.02 5.48
C LEU A 74 -12.16 -4.68 5.83
N LEU A 75 -11.48 -4.17 6.84
CA LEU A 75 -10.23 -4.69 7.37
C LEU A 75 -10.48 -5.42 8.69
N LYS A 76 -9.99 -6.64 8.80
CA LYS A 76 -10.08 -7.46 10.02
C LYS A 76 -8.68 -7.90 10.46
N THR A 77 -8.39 -7.68 11.73
CA THR A 77 -7.24 -8.23 12.44
C THR A 77 -7.73 -8.91 13.72
N SER A 78 -6.84 -9.46 14.54
CA SER A 78 -7.19 -10.00 15.85
C SER A 78 -7.67 -8.93 16.84
N GLU A 79 -7.21 -7.69 16.67
CA GLU A 79 -7.45 -6.61 17.63
C GLU A 79 -8.56 -5.65 17.20
N THR A 80 -8.74 -5.48 15.88
CA THR A 80 -9.67 -4.49 15.32
C THR A 80 -10.41 -5.01 14.11
N ILE A 81 -11.65 -4.53 13.94
CA ILE A 81 -12.40 -4.64 12.69
C ILE A 81 -12.75 -3.22 12.26
N SER A 82 -12.34 -2.84 11.06
CA SER A 82 -12.61 -1.50 10.51
C SER A 82 -13.40 -1.60 9.23
N TRP A 83 -14.54 -0.90 9.17
CA TRP A 83 -15.36 -0.71 7.98
C TRP A 83 -15.17 0.72 7.47
N PHE A 84 -15.16 0.90 6.18
CA PHE A 84 -15.15 2.21 5.52
C PHE A 84 -16.05 2.16 4.29
N ASP A 85 -17.06 3.01 4.25
CA ASP A 85 -18.06 3.05 3.16
C ASP A 85 -17.71 4.05 2.05
N GLY A 86 -16.55 4.68 2.12
CA GLY A 86 -16.11 5.78 1.25
C GLY A 86 -16.23 7.16 1.89
N LYS A 87 -16.82 7.27 3.09
CA LYS A 87 -16.98 8.52 3.83
C LYS A 87 -16.79 8.32 5.34
N THR A 88 -17.54 7.38 5.90
CA THR A 88 -17.55 7.08 7.33
C THR A 88 -16.73 5.84 7.61
N GLN A 89 -15.96 5.90 8.66
CA GLN A 89 -15.25 4.76 9.21
C GLN A 89 -15.85 4.34 10.56
N TRP A 90 -15.97 3.05 10.74
CA TRP A 90 -16.28 2.40 12.01
C TRP A 90 -15.10 1.51 12.38
N SER A 91 -14.58 1.67 13.59
CA SER A 91 -13.47 0.88 14.12
C SER A 91 -13.89 0.20 15.40
N TYR A 92 -14.10 -1.12 15.33
CA TYR A 92 -14.42 -1.95 16.48
C TYR A 92 -13.14 -2.45 17.14
N LEU A 93 -12.95 -2.08 18.39
CA LEU A 93 -11.86 -2.53 19.26
C LEU A 93 -12.33 -3.80 20.00
N THR A 94 -11.80 -4.95 19.60
CA THR A 94 -12.28 -6.25 20.11
C THR A 94 -12.09 -6.44 21.63
N GLN A 95 -11.04 -5.81 22.18
CA GLN A 95 -10.72 -5.91 23.62
C GLN A 95 -11.66 -5.08 24.51
N ASN A 96 -12.15 -3.96 23.99
CA ASN A 96 -12.95 -3.00 24.75
C ASN A 96 -14.45 -3.14 24.47
N ASP A 97 -14.85 -3.95 23.49
CA ASP A 97 -16.23 -4.03 22.94
C ASP A 97 -16.77 -2.62 22.59
N GLU A 98 -15.95 -1.82 21.91
CA GLU A 98 -16.19 -0.42 21.59
C GLU A 98 -16.09 -0.19 20.09
N VAL A 99 -17.01 0.61 19.54
CA VAL A 99 -17.00 1.05 18.14
C VAL A 99 -16.85 2.55 18.07
N ASN A 100 -15.75 3.01 17.48
CA ASN A 100 -15.50 4.42 17.21
C ASN A 100 -15.96 4.75 15.78
N ILE A 101 -16.76 5.81 15.63
CA ILE A 101 -17.22 6.34 14.33
C ILE A 101 -16.45 7.63 14.06
N SER A 102 -15.83 7.70 12.88
CA SER A 102 -15.05 8.87 12.44
C SER A 102 -15.25 9.18 10.96
N THR A 103 -14.81 10.35 10.55
CA THR A 103 -14.62 10.72 9.14
C THR A 103 -13.12 10.91 8.93
N PRO A 104 -12.40 9.86 8.48
CA PRO A 104 -10.95 9.90 8.40
C PRO A 104 -10.48 10.87 7.32
N THR A 105 -9.33 11.49 7.54
CA THR A 105 -8.61 12.27 6.54
C THR A 105 -7.97 11.36 5.49
N GLU A 106 -7.55 11.92 4.36
CA GLU A 106 -6.80 11.15 3.33
C GLU A 106 -5.51 10.54 3.92
N GLU A 107 -4.83 11.23 4.82
CA GLU A 107 -3.59 10.77 5.45
C GLU A 107 -3.83 9.56 6.37
N GLU A 108 -4.89 9.59 7.16
CA GLU A 108 -5.30 8.46 8.01
C GLU A 108 -5.72 7.24 7.17
N LEU A 109 -6.47 7.44 6.08
CA LEU A 109 -6.84 6.37 5.16
C LEU A 109 -5.62 5.71 4.51
N GLN A 110 -4.58 6.49 4.20
CA GLN A 110 -3.32 5.97 3.65
C GLN A 110 -2.62 5.01 4.62
N GLY A 111 -2.67 5.30 5.91
CA GLY A 111 -2.08 4.43 6.94
C GLY A 111 -2.87 3.13 7.18
N MET A 112 -4.17 3.12 6.88
CA MET A 112 -5.06 1.99 7.17
C MET A 112 -5.29 1.06 5.98
N ASN A 113 -5.28 1.60 4.77
CA ASN A 113 -5.54 0.82 3.56
C ASN A 113 -4.27 0.69 2.72
N PRO A 114 -3.59 -0.48 2.75
CA PRO A 114 -2.39 -0.69 1.94
C PRO A 114 -2.63 -0.52 0.44
N TYR A 115 -3.86 -0.67 -0.02
CA TYR A 115 -4.24 -0.43 -1.43
C TYR A 115 -4.45 1.05 -1.76
N ALA A 116 -4.60 1.92 -0.78
CA ALA A 116 -4.54 3.37 -1.00
C ALA A 116 -3.23 3.77 -1.70
N LEU A 117 -2.15 3.02 -1.46
CA LEU A 117 -0.85 3.19 -2.12
C LEU A 117 -0.94 3.07 -3.65
N LEU A 118 -1.89 2.31 -4.19
CA LEU A 118 -2.10 2.20 -5.64
C LEU A 118 -2.61 3.49 -6.29
N TYR A 119 -3.10 4.43 -5.51
CA TYR A 119 -3.56 5.74 -5.98
C TYR A 119 -2.60 6.87 -5.61
N LEU A 120 -1.83 6.68 -4.53
CA LEU A 120 -0.93 7.70 -3.98
C LEU A 120 0.27 8.00 -4.85
N TYR A 121 0.74 7.02 -5.65
CA TYR A 121 1.91 7.24 -6.50
C TYR A 121 1.76 8.41 -7.48
N LYS A 122 0.52 8.81 -7.78
CA LYS A 122 0.23 9.94 -8.68
C LYS A 122 0.63 11.30 -8.10
N LYS A 123 0.77 11.40 -6.76
CA LYS A 123 1.11 12.66 -6.07
C LYS A 123 2.06 12.39 -4.92
N GLY A 124 3.12 13.18 -4.85
CA GLY A 124 4.00 13.21 -3.68
C GLY A 124 5.07 12.12 -3.61
N PHE A 125 5.30 11.36 -4.70
CA PHE A 125 6.34 10.35 -4.76
C PHE A 125 7.15 10.41 -6.05
N ASP A 126 8.45 10.23 -5.91
CA ASP A 126 9.31 9.77 -6.98
C ASP A 126 9.29 8.25 -6.99
N TYR A 127 9.32 7.64 -8.16
CA TYR A 127 9.28 6.20 -8.28
C TYR A 127 10.26 5.67 -9.33
N LYS A 128 10.79 4.49 -9.07
CA LYS A 128 11.70 3.78 -9.97
C LYS A 128 11.45 2.29 -9.92
N LEU A 129 11.72 1.62 -11.02
CA LEU A 129 11.78 0.16 -11.05
C LEU A 129 13.05 -0.29 -10.30
N GLY A 130 12.87 -1.22 -9.38
CA GLY A 130 13.95 -1.88 -8.67
C GLY A 130 14.48 -3.11 -9.43
N VAL A 131 15.00 -4.08 -8.70
CA VAL A 131 15.54 -5.31 -9.28
C VAL A 131 14.41 -6.30 -9.57
N GLU A 132 14.53 -7.00 -10.68
CA GLU A 132 13.70 -8.18 -10.95
C GLU A 132 14.15 -9.32 -10.05
N LYS A 133 13.20 -9.99 -9.42
CA LYS A 133 13.47 -11.09 -8.50
C LYS A 133 12.32 -12.09 -8.43
N LYS A 134 12.53 -13.17 -7.69
CA LYS A 134 11.46 -14.06 -7.27
C LYS A 134 11.11 -13.78 -5.82
N PHE A 135 9.84 -13.66 -5.53
CA PHE A 135 9.31 -13.56 -4.17
C PHE A 135 8.44 -14.78 -3.89
N ARG A 136 8.81 -15.62 -2.94
CA ARG A 136 8.16 -16.90 -2.61
C ARG A 136 7.92 -17.80 -3.84
N GLY A 137 8.91 -17.82 -4.75
CA GLY A 137 8.86 -18.61 -5.98
C GLY A 137 8.21 -17.91 -7.17
N THR A 138 7.46 -16.83 -6.98
CA THR A 138 6.76 -16.07 -8.02
C THR A 138 7.66 -14.97 -8.60
N PRO A 139 7.81 -14.85 -9.94
CA PRO A 139 8.50 -13.72 -10.56
C PRO A 139 7.77 -12.41 -10.28
N VAL A 140 8.48 -11.42 -9.75
CA VAL A 140 7.93 -10.12 -9.41
C VAL A 140 8.79 -8.99 -9.95
N SER A 141 8.15 -7.84 -10.16
CA SER A 141 8.82 -6.56 -10.37
C SER A 141 8.79 -5.78 -9.07
N GLU A 142 9.94 -5.22 -8.69
CA GLU A 142 10.03 -4.30 -7.56
C GLU A 142 9.80 -2.88 -8.04
N VAL A 143 8.92 -2.17 -7.38
CA VAL A 143 8.73 -0.73 -7.54
C VAL A 143 9.04 -0.04 -6.23
N VAL A 144 9.91 0.96 -6.28
CA VAL A 144 10.31 1.76 -5.12
C VAL A 144 9.74 3.16 -5.29
N LEU A 145 8.93 3.59 -4.32
CA LEU A 145 8.38 4.94 -4.21
C LEU A 145 9.11 5.67 -3.07
N THR A 146 9.54 6.89 -3.33
CA THR A 146 10.21 7.74 -2.33
C THR A 146 9.39 9.01 -2.16
N ALA A 147 9.00 9.32 -0.93
CA ALA A 147 8.21 10.51 -0.63
C ALA A 147 9.02 11.78 -0.92
N THR A 148 8.43 12.70 -1.71
CA THR A 148 9.05 13.99 -2.07
C THR A 148 8.92 15.01 -0.93
N ASN A 149 7.83 14.95 -0.15
CA ASN A 149 7.63 15.81 1.00
C ASN A 149 8.40 15.25 2.22
N LYS A 150 9.49 15.96 2.60
CA LYS A 150 10.34 15.59 3.75
C LYS A 150 9.69 15.83 5.12
N LYS A 151 8.54 16.50 5.17
CA LYS A 151 7.81 16.78 6.42
C LYS A 151 6.82 15.66 6.79
N GLN A 152 6.52 14.75 5.87
CA GLN A 152 5.69 13.58 6.15
C GLN A 152 6.50 12.51 6.87
N ASP A 153 5.85 11.73 7.73
CA ASP A 153 6.47 10.60 8.42
C ASP A 153 6.83 9.47 7.44
N LEU A 154 6.01 9.25 6.43
CA LEU A 154 6.27 8.31 5.36
C LEU A 154 7.49 8.72 4.54
N SER A 155 8.47 7.85 4.44
CA SER A 155 9.71 8.10 3.67
C SER A 155 9.80 7.29 2.39
N ARG A 156 9.41 6.02 2.44
CA ARG A 156 9.59 5.09 1.33
C ARG A 156 8.57 3.96 1.35
N ILE A 157 8.20 3.51 0.15
CA ILE A 157 7.39 2.31 -0.05
C ILE A 157 8.11 1.41 -1.04
N VAL A 158 8.18 0.12 -0.73
CA VAL A 158 8.63 -0.92 -1.66
C VAL A 158 7.46 -1.84 -1.95
N LEU A 159 7.13 -1.97 -3.24
CA LEU A 159 6.03 -2.79 -3.73
C LEU A 159 6.58 -3.91 -4.61
N TYR A 160 6.19 -5.17 -4.36
CA TYR A 160 6.41 -6.27 -5.29
C TYR A 160 5.10 -6.62 -5.98
N VAL A 161 5.14 -6.61 -7.30
CA VAL A 161 4.00 -6.86 -8.16
C VAL A 161 4.30 -8.05 -9.06
N THR A 162 3.35 -8.98 -9.20
CA THR A 162 3.47 -10.11 -10.13
C THR A 162 3.55 -9.60 -11.58
N LYS A 163 4.36 -10.28 -12.41
CA LYS A 163 4.56 -9.86 -13.79
C LYS A 163 3.37 -10.17 -14.70
N ASP A 164 2.60 -11.19 -14.36
CA ASP A 164 1.54 -11.70 -15.22
C ASP A 164 0.19 -11.02 -14.92
N THR A 165 -0.17 -10.91 -13.64
CA THR A 165 -1.50 -10.42 -13.22
C THR A 165 -1.47 -9.01 -12.65
N TYR A 166 -0.28 -8.44 -12.43
CA TYR A 166 -0.08 -7.13 -11.80
C TYR A 166 -0.66 -7.03 -10.38
N GLU A 167 -0.71 -8.16 -9.69
CA GLU A 167 -1.20 -8.23 -8.31
C GLU A 167 -0.07 -7.88 -7.32
N PRO A 168 -0.33 -7.06 -6.31
CA PRO A 168 0.62 -6.82 -5.24
C PRO A 168 0.76 -8.07 -4.38
N VAL A 169 1.99 -8.48 -4.08
CA VAL A 169 2.30 -9.65 -3.23
C VAL A 169 3.09 -9.30 -1.98
N PHE A 170 3.71 -8.10 -1.98
CA PHE A 170 4.46 -7.59 -0.84
C PHE A 170 4.49 -6.06 -0.87
N ILE A 171 4.34 -5.46 0.31
CA ILE A 171 4.41 -4.01 0.50
C ILE A 171 5.25 -3.76 1.75
N ALA A 172 6.33 -2.99 1.64
CA ALA A 172 7.04 -2.46 2.79
C ALA A 172 6.83 -0.95 2.86
N VAL A 173 6.49 -0.45 4.03
CA VAL A 173 6.29 0.98 4.33
C VAL A 173 7.34 1.39 5.34
N GLU A 174 8.20 2.35 4.98
CA GLU A 174 9.28 2.86 5.82
C GLU A 174 8.97 4.28 6.25
N GLN A 175 9.16 4.57 7.53
CA GLN A 175 9.01 5.91 8.10
C GLN A 175 10.37 6.57 8.38
N ARG A 176 10.36 7.88 8.56
CA ARG A 176 11.60 8.66 8.78
C ARG A 176 12.24 8.41 10.14
N ASP A 177 11.47 7.99 11.13
CA ASP A 177 11.97 7.60 12.45
C ASP A 177 12.73 6.25 12.44
N GLY A 178 12.69 5.54 11.30
CA GLY A 178 13.30 4.24 11.08
C GLY A 178 12.37 3.07 11.41
N SER A 179 11.10 3.33 11.72
CA SER A 179 10.09 2.27 11.80
C SER A 179 9.73 1.78 10.39
N ARG A 180 9.33 0.50 10.30
CA ARG A 180 8.96 -0.14 9.06
C ARG A 180 7.88 -1.18 9.30
N SER A 181 6.94 -1.29 8.37
CA SER A 181 5.97 -2.37 8.32
C SER A 181 6.10 -3.14 7.02
N GLU A 182 6.14 -4.46 7.11
CA GLU A 182 6.17 -5.37 5.96
C GLU A 182 4.87 -6.15 5.89
N ILE A 183 4.15 -6.00 4.79
CA ILE A 183 2.88 -6.66 4.51
C ILE A 183 3.11 -7.70 3.43
N THR A 184 2.91 -8.96 3.74
CA THR A 184 2.97 -10.07 2.77
C THR A 184 1.56 -10.54 2.48
N ILE A 185 1.15 -10.47 1.21
CA ILE A 185 -0.13 -11.00 0.76
C ILE A 185 0.00 -12.52 0.64
N THR A 186 -0.82 -13.25 1.37
CA THR A 186 -0.79 -14.72 1.42
C THR A 186 -1.86 -15.35 0.54
N ARG A 187 -2.95 -14.62 0.29
CA ARG A 187 -4.04 -15.01 -0.60
C ARG A 187 -4.62 -13.77 -1.27
N TYR A 188 -4.93 -13.85 -2.54
CA TYR A 188 -5.52 -12.75 -3.31
C TYR A 188 -6.64 -13.29 -4.18
N GLN A 189 -7.83 -12.71 -4.08
CA GLN A 189 -9.02 -13.10 -4.82
C GLN A 189 -9.68 -11.87 -5.44
N THR A 190 -10.02 -11.96 -6.70
CA THR A 190 -10.63 -10.89 -7.50
C THR A 190 -12.00 -11.28 -8.03
N GLY A 191 -12.73 -10.35 -8.61
CA GLY A 191 -14.03 -10.60 -9.25
C GLY A 191 -15.16 -10.88 -8.25
N LEU A 192 -14.99 -10.51 -6.99
CA LEU A 192 -15.99 -10.77 -5.95
C LEU A 192 -17.15 -9.78 -6.08
N LYS A 193 -18.38 -10.31 -6.01
CA LYS A 193 -19.60 -9.50 -5.98
C LYS A 193 -19.87 -9.08 -4.53
N LEU A 194 -19.22 -8.01 -4.07
CA LEU A 194 -19.37 -7.48 -2.72
C LEU A 194 -20.52 -6.46 -2.68
N ALA A 195 -21.53 -6.70 -1.85
CA ALA A 195 -22.58 -5.73 -1.57
C ALA A 195 -22.03 -4.56 -0.75
N ASP A 196 -22.58 -3.36 -0.90
CA ASP A 196 -22.12 -2.18 -0.15
C ASP A 196 -22.30 -2.31 1.36
N SER A 197 -23.29 -3.10 1.80
CA SER A 197 -23.50 -3.42 3.22
C SER A 197 -22.33 -4.14 3.88
N VAL A 198 -21.43 -4.77 3.11
CA VAL A 198 -20.20 -5.41 3.63
C VAL A 198 -19.27 -4.37 4.27
N PHE A 199 -19.34 -3.12 3.83
CA PHE A 199 -18.46 -2.01 4.22
C PHE A 199 -19.06 -1.07 5.26
N VAL A 200 -20.20 -1.46 5.84
CA VAL A 200 -20.92 -0.68 6.85
C VAL A 200 -21.02 -1.49 8.13
N PHE A 201 -20.79 -0.84 9.27
CA PHE A 201 -20.99 -1.44 10.57
C PHE A 201 -22.46 -1.74 10.82
N ASP A 202 -22.77 -2.96 11.25
CA ASP A 202 -24.12 -3.37 11.64
C ASP A 202 -24.19 -3.60 13.16
N LYS A 203 -24.81 -2.67 13.89
CA LYS A 203 -24.99 -2.74 15.36
C LYS A 203 -25.67 -4.02 15.80
N LYS A 204 -26.52 -4.66 14.97
CA LYS A 204 -27.20 -5.91 15.31
C LYS A 204 -26.25 -7.08 15.49
N GLN A 205 -25.09 -7.05 14.79
CA GLN A 205 -24.05 -8.07 14.93
C GLN A 205 -23.17 -7.85 16.18
N TYR A 206 -23.22 -6.65 16.76
CA TYR A 206 -22.42 -6.23 17.92
C TYR A 206 -23.33 -5.56 18.97
N PRO A 207 -24.31 -6.31 19.55
CA PRO A 207 -25.37 -5.69 20.37
C PRO A 207 -24.85 -5.06 21.66
N THR A 208 -23.76 -5.57 22.21
CA THR A 208 -23.13 -5.10 23.45
C THR A 208 -22.15 -3.95 23.24
N ALA A 209 -21.62 -3.79 22.01
CA ALA A 209 -20.59 -2.81 21.76
C ALA A 209 -21.03 -1.37 22.10
N GLU A 210 -20.21 -0.65 22.85
CA GLU A 210 -20.39 0.78 23.06
C GLU A 210 -20.06 1.52 21.74
N VAL A 211 -20.92 2.46 21.35
CA VAL A 211 -20.75 3.22 20.10
C VAL A 211 -20.41 4.67 20.46
N ILE A 212 -19.21 5.10 20.06
CA ILE A 212 -18.67 6.44 20.29
C ILE A 212 -18.59 7.17 18.96
N ASP A 213 -19.37 8.23 18.78
CA ASP A 213 -19.35 9.07 17.57
C ASP A 213 -18.35 10.22 17.76
N LEU A 214 -17.28 10.20 16.99
CA LEU A 214 -16.18 11.17 17.03
C LEU A 214 -16.22 12.18 15.87
N ARG A 215 -17.28 12.19 15.06
CA ARG A 215 -17.43 13.08 13.90
C ARG A 215 -17.76 14.50 14.26
#